data_8e218f04f68fc7042506e637dca7fafb
#
_entry.id   8e218f04f68fc7042506e637dca7fafb
#
_cell.length_a   1.000
_cell.length_b   1.000
_cell.length_c   1.000
_cell.angle_alpha   90.00
_cell.angle_beta   90.00
_cell.angle_gamma   90.00
#
_symmetry.space_group_name_H-M   'P 1'
#
loop_
_entity.id
_entity.type
_entity.pdbx_description
1 polymer ?
#
loop_
_entity_poly.entity_id
_entity_poly.type
_entity_poly.pdbx_seq_one_letter_code
_entity_poly.pdbx_strand_id
1 'polypeptide(L)'
;MGPRLLVLLYMVLGLFAILGANSAYLSAITFMEWWKDELYQNYFYQYMFLAHLVLGIILVLPFLVFAFAHLKLAYKRKNRRAVKAGFALLWISLILLLSGFALMRVEGFEVRNPNTRSMLYWAHVVTPVLAVWLYVLHRLAGP
;
A
#
# COMPACT_ATOMS: atom_id res chain seq x y z
N MET A 1 -1.66 3.24 23.69
CA MET A 1 -0.59 3.43 22.70
C MET A 1 0.28 4.60 23.17
N GLY A 2 1.62 4.45 23.19
CA GLY A 2 2.50 5.55 23.63
C GLY A 2 2.56 6.67 22.59
N PRO A 3 2.96 7.91 22.97
CA PRO A 3 2.95 9.07 22.08
C PRO A 3 3.84 8.86 20.83
N ARG A 4 4.98 8.24 20.97
CA ARG A 4 5.89 7.94 19.83
C ARG A 4 5.25 7.02 18.77
N LEU A 5 4.52 6.00 19.22
CA LEU A 5 3.84 5.08 18.32
C LEU A 5 2.62 5.73 17.65
N LEU A 6 1.99 6.70 18.31
CA LEU A 6 0.90 7.49 17.74
C LEU A 6 1.41 8.41 16.62
N VAL A 7 2.53 9.10 16.82
CA VAL A 7 3.18 9.93 15.79
C VAL A 7 3.54 9.06 14.57
N LEU A 8 4.13 7.89 14.82
CA LEU A 8 4.49 6.97 13.74
C LEU A 8 3.25 6.46 12.97
N LEU A 9 2.14 6.19 13.67
CA LEU A 9 0.86 5.86 13.03
C LEU A 9 0.38 6.98 12.12
N TYR A 10 0.37 8.23 12.59
CA TYR A 10 -0.08 9.36 11.76
C TYR A 10 0.84 9.59 10.56
N MET A 11 2.14 9.39 10.72
CA MET A 11 3.11 9.45 9.60
C MET A 11 2.77 8.38 8.55
N VAL A 12 2.57 7.13 8.96
CA VAL A 12 2.19 6.03 8.06
C VAL A 12 0.87 6.31 7.36
N LEU A 13 -0.15 6.76 8.10
CA LEU A 13 -1.47 7.09 7.53
C LEU A 13 -1.39 8.28 6.56
N GLY A 14 -0.62 9.31 6.89
CA GLY A 14 -0.40 10.47 6.01
C GLY A 14 0.28 10.09 4.71
N LEU A 15 1.38 9.33 4.77
CA LEU A 15 2.06 8.82 3.58
C LEU A 15 1.15 7.91 2.74
N PHE A 16 0.38 7.05 3.39
CA PHE A 16 -0.58 6.18 2.71
C PHE A 16 -1.70 6.98 2.02
N ALA A 17 -2.20 8.06 2.65
CA ALA A 17 -3.20 8.93 2.06
C ALA A 17 -2.66 9.67 0.83
N ILE A 18 -1.44 10.21 0.90
CA ILE A 18 -0.78 10.88 -0.24
C ILE A 18 -0.56 9.89 -1.38
N LEU A 19 -0.06 8.68 -1.08
CA LEU A 19 0.08 7.60 -2.06
C LEU A 19 -1.26 7.21 -2.66
N GLY A 20 -2.32 7.13 -1.86
CA GLY A 20 -3.67 6.82 -2.32
C GLY A 20 -4.21 7.86 -3.32
N ALA A 21 -4.04 9.15 -3.03
CA ALA A 21 -4.42 10.22 -3.94
C ALA A 21 -3.62 10.16 -5.26
N ASN A 22 -2.31 9.95 -5.16
CA ASN A 22 -1.43 9.76 -6.31
C ASN A 22 -1.85 8.53 -7.13
N SER A 23 -2.12 7.40 -6.49
CA SER A 23 -2.57 6.16 -7.14
C SER A 23 -3.91 6.32 -7.83
N ALA A 24 -4.84 7.09 -7.26
CA ALA A 24 -6.13 7.37 -7.88
C ALA A 24 -5.95 8.12 -9.22
N TYR A 25 -5.03 9.11 -9.26
CA TYR A 25 -4.67 9.80 -10.49
C TYR A 25 -4.08 8.83 -11.53
N LEU A 26 -3.05 8.05 -11.15
CA LEU A 26 -2.39 7.11 -12.07
C LEU A 26 -3.37 6.06 -12.61
N SER A 27 -4.24 5.53 -11.74
CA SER A 27 -5.27 4.56 -12.13
C SER A 27 -6.33 5.17 -13.05
N ALA A 28 -6.71 6.44 -12.83
CA ALA A 28 -7.67 7.14 -13.69
C ALA A 28 -7.10 7.32 -15.11
N ILE A 29 -5.84 7.70 -15.24
CA ILE A 29 -5.17 7.81 -16.57
C ILE A 29 -5.12 6.44 -17.26
N THR A 30 -4.69 5.39 -16.53
CA THR A 30 -4.65 4.02 -17.09
C THR A 30 -6.04 3.54 -17.52
N PHE A 31 -7.08 3.85 -16.74
CA PHE A 31 -8.47 3.53 -17.09
C PHE A 31 -8.94 4.29 -18.33
N MET A 32 -8.61 5.59 -18.45
CA MET A 32 -8.95 6.40 -19.63
C MET A 32 -8.26 5.87 -20.89
N GLU A 33 -7.00 5.48 -20.80
CA GLU A 33 -6.24 4.87 -21.90
C GLU A 33 -6.91 3.57 -22.36
N TRP A 34 -7.28 2.71 -21.43
CA TRP A 34 -7.99 1.47 -21.73
C TRP A 34 -9.37 1.71 -22.34
N TRP A 35 -10.11 2.75 -21.86
CA TRP A 35 -11.47 3.05 -22.33
C TRP A 35 -11.49 3.70 -23.71
N LYS A 36 -10.53 4.57 -24.01
CA LYS A 36 -10.48 5.39 -25.22
C LYS A 36 -9.56 4.84 -26.29
N ASP A 37 -8.72 3.88 -25.95
CA ASP A 37 -7.64 3.36 -26.79
C ASP A 37 -6.68 4.46 -27.29
N GLU A 38 -6.47 5.49 -26.45
CA GLU A 38 -5.62 6.66 -26.71
C GLU A 38 -4.60 6.82 -25.57
N LEU A 39 -3.42 7.34 -25.88
CA LEU A 39 -2.37 7.62 -24.89
C LEU A 39 -2.59 8.98 -24.24
N TYR A 40 -2.77 8.98 -22.92
CA TYR A 40 -2.93 10.19 -22.10
C TYR A 40 -1.70 10.48 -21.21
N GLN A 41 -0.64 9.67 -21.33
CA GLN A 41 0.58 9.86 -20.56
C GLN A 41 1.35 11.08 -21.06
N ASN A 42 1.55 12.01 -20.15
CA ASN A 42 2.30 13.25 -20.37
C ASN A 42 3.40 13.40 -19.32
N TYR A 43 4.17 14.48 -19.35
CA TYR A 43 5.23 14.73 -18.35
C TYR A 43 4.70 14.74 -16.92
N PHE A 44 3.48 15.26 -16.69
CA PHE A 44 2.88 15.24 -15.35
C PHE A 44 2.61 13.81 -14.87
N TYR A 45 2.10 12.94 -15.74
CA TYR A 45 1.95 11.51 -15.41
C TYR A 45 3.30 10.87 -15.03
N GLN A 46 4.37 11.17 -15.75
CA GLN A 46 5.69 10.64 -15.46
C GLN A 46 6.20 11.11 -14.09
N TYR A 47 6.01 12.38 -13.75
CA TYR A 47 6.36 12.90 -12.41
C TYR A 47 5.51 12.26 -11.31
N MET A 48 4.23 12.06 -11.54
CA MET A 48 3.35 11.40 -10.58
C MET A 48 3.72 9.93 -10.38
N PHE A 49 4.13 9.24 -11.45
CA PHE A 49 4.64 7.88 -11.38
C PHE A 49 5.95 7.81 -10.57
N LEU A 50 6.89 8.71 -10.83
CA LEU A 50 8.14 8.81 -10.07
C LEU A 50 7.86 9.13 -8.59
N ALA A 51 6.96 10.07 -8.32
CA ALA A 51 6.54 10.41 -6.96
C ALA A 51 5.91 9.20 -6.24
N HIS A 52 5.08 8.40 -6.94
CA HIS A 52 4.53 7.16 -6.41
C HIS A 52 5.63 6.19 -5.95
N LEU A 53 6.64 6.01 -6.78
CA LEU A 53 7.77 5.12 -6.53
C LEU A 53 8.58 5.57 -5.30
N VAL A 54 8.95 6.85 -5.27
CA VAL A 54 9.74 7.44 -4.18
C VAL A 54 8.96 7.40 -2.85
N LEU A 55 7.70 7.82 -2.85
CA LEU A 55 6.85 7.80 -1.66
C LEU A 55 6.59 6.37 -1.16
N GLY A 56 6.43 5.42 -2.10
CA GLY A 56 6.29 4.01 -1.77
C GLY A 56 7.50 3.46 -1.02
N ILE A 57 8.71 3.77 -1.51
CA ILE A 57 9.97 3.38 -0.84
C ILE A 57 10.08 4.05 0.53
N ILE A 58 9.76 5.34 0.63
CA ILE A 58 9.80 6.09 1.90
C ILE A 58 8.81 5.49 2.92
N LEU A 59 7.64 5.01 2.48
CA LEU A 59 6.64 4.41 3.36
C LEU A 59 7.11 3.09 4.01
N VAL A 60 7.98 2.33 3.35
CA VAL A 60 8.39 0.98 3.81
C VAL A 60 8.92 1.00 5.22
N LEU A 61 9.90 1.85 5.50
CA LEU A 61 10.59 1.87 6.80
C LEU A 61 9.65 2.25 7.95
N PRO A 62 8.91 3.39 7.92
CA PRO A 62 8.00 3.76 8.99
C PRO A 62 6.86 2.74 9.15
N PHE A 63 6.38 2.13 8.06
CA PHE A 63 5.38 1.07 8.12
C PHE A 63 5.90 -0.17 8.86
N LEU A 64 7.07 -0.69 8.51
CA LEU A 64 7.64 -1.88 9.14
C LEU A 64 7.95 -1.64 10.63
N VAL A 65 8.50 -0.47 10.98
CA VAL A 65 8.77 -0.10 12.37
C VAL A 65 7.46 0.00 13.16
N PHE A 66 6.43 0.64 12.58
CA PHE A 66 5.11 0.73 13.19
C PHE A 66 4.48 -0.66 13.38
N ALA A 67 4.44 -1.47 12.31
CA ALA A 67 3.83 -2.79 12.32
C ALA A 67 4.47 -3.70 13.38
N PHE A 68 5.81 -3.73 13.46
CA PHE A 68 6.53 -4.52 14.43
C PHE A 68 6.28 -4.07 15.88
N ALA A 69 6.38 -2.76 16.14
CA ALA A 69 6.12 -2.20 17.46
C ALA A 69 4.67 -2.39 17.91
N HIS A 70 3.72 -2.17 16.97
CA HIS A 70 2.30 -2.35 17.23
C HIS A 70 1.95 -3.83 17.48
N LEU A 71 2.50 -4.75 16.71
CA LEU A 71 2.28 -6.18 16.85
C LEU A 71 2.71 -6.70 18.23
N LYS A 72 3.90 -6.29 18.71
CA LYS A 72 4.36 -6.64 20.06
C LYS A 72 3.38 -6.25 21.15
N LEU A 73 2.72 -5.10 21.01
CA LEU A 73 1.73 -4.61 21.99
C LEU A 73 0.36 -5.25 21.80
N ALA A 74 -0.03 -5.57 20.55
CA ALA A 74 -1.36 -6.05 20.21
C ALA A 74 -1.51 -7.57 20.38
N TYR A 75 -0.42 -8.34 20.25
CA TYR A 75 -0.45 -9.80 20.27
C TYR A 75 -1.11 -10.40 21.52
N LYS A 76 -0.92 -9.76 22.69
CA LYS A 76 -1.45 -10.23 23.98
C LYS A 76 -2.85 -9.70 24.31
N ARG A 77 -3.50 -8.95 23.40
CA ARG A 77 -4.83 -8.38 23.65
C ARG A 77 -5.91 -9.47 23.67
N LYS A 78 -6.88 -9.28 24.59
CA LYS A 78 -8.01 -10.21 24.77
C LYS A 78 -9.01 -10.16 23.61
N ASN A 79 -9.13 -9.00 22.93
CA ASN A 79 -10.07 -8.81 21.82
C ASN A 79 -9.61 -9.55 20.56
N ARG A 80 -10.05 -10.79 20.39
CA ARG A 80 -9.70 -11.66 19.27
C ARG A 80 -10.14 -11.14 17.89
N ARG A 81 -11.26 -10.37 17.84
CA ARG A 81 -11.75 -9.79 16.56
C ARG A 81 -10.78 -8.72 16.05
N ALA A 82 -10.39 -7.80 16.93
CA ALA A 82 -9.41 -6.75 16.57
C ALA A 82 -8.05 -7.35 16.18
N VAL A 83 -7.59 -8.39 16.89
CA VAL A 83 -6.33 -9.08 16.59
C VAL A 83 -6.38 -9.75 15.21
N LYS A 84 -7.46 -10.48 14.89
CA LYS A 84 -7.63 -11.12 13.56
C LYS A 84 -7.66 -10.10 12.43
N ALA A 85 -8.43 -9.02 12.58
CA ALA A 85 -8.49 -7.93 11.59
C ALA A 85 -7.12 -7.25 11.42
N GLY A 86 -6.38 -7.05 12.51
CA GLY A 86 -5.02 -6.50 12.46
C GLY A 86 -4.02 -7.41 11.74
N PHE A 87 -4.09 -8.71 11.93
CA PHE A 87 -3.25 -9.66 11.17
C PHE A 87 -3.63 -9.70 9.69
N ALA A 88 -4.92 -9.69 9.36
CA ALA A 88 -5.36 -9.61 7.96
C ALA A 88 -4.85 -8.33 7.29
N LEU A 89 -4.96 -7.18 7.98
CA LEU A 89 -4.44 -5.90 7.51
C LEU A 89 -2.92 -5.95 7.29
N LEU A 90 -2.17 -6.56 8.22
CA LEU A 90 -0.72 -6.73 8.09
C LEU A 90 -0.37 -7.53 6.84
N TRP A 91 -1.02 -8.69 6.61
CA TRP A 91 -0.75 -9.54 5.45
C TRP A 91 -1.08 -8.83 4.13
N ILE A 92 -2.23 -8.16 4.04
CA ILE A 92 -2.59 -7.38 2.84
C ILE A 92 -1.58 -6.26 2.60
N SER A 93 -1.13 -5.56 3.64
CA SER A 93 -0.11 -4.52 3.51
C SER A 93 1.25 -5.08 3.08
N LEU A 94 1.63 -6.26 3.53
CA LEU A 94 2.86 -6.92 3.05
C LEU A 94 2.74 -7.33 1.58
N ILE A 95 1.59 -7.86 1.15
CA ILE A 95 1.33 -8.18 -0.27
C ILE A 95 1.42 -6.91 -1.12
N LEU A 96 0.84 -5.79 -0.65
CA LEU A 96 0.94 -4.50 -1.31
C LEU A 96 2.39 -4.06 -1.51
N LEU A 97 3.21 -4.11 -0.46
CA LEU A 97 4.62 -3.72 -0.53
C LEU A 97 5.42 -4.65 -1.46
N LEU A 98 5.26 -5.97 -1.29
CA LEU A 98 6.00 -6.96 -2.08
C LEU A 98 5.63 -6.89 -3.57
N SER A 99 4.34 -6.72 -3.89
CA SER A 99 3.90 -6.55 -5.28
C SER A 99 4.43 -5.26 -5.89
N GLY A 100 4.48 -4.17 -5.13
CA GLY A 100 5.09 -2.91 -5.56
C GLY A 100 6.58 -3.06 -5.89
N PHE A 101 7.35 -3.71 -5.01
CA PHE A 101 8.76 -4.00 -5.28
C PHE A 101 8.97 -4.91 -6.49
N ALA A 102 8.14 -5.95 -6.64
CA ALA A 102 8.24 -6.87 -7.77
C ALA A 102 7.86 -6.23 -9.11
N LEU A 103 7.07 -5.15 -9.11
CA LEU A 103 6.73 -4.38 -10.31
C LEU A 103 7.81 -3.38 -10.72
N MET A 104 8.74 -3.04 -9.83
CA MET A 104 9.87 -2.16 -10.16
C MET A 104 10.74 -2.81 -11.23
N ARG A 105 11.15 -2.00 -12.21
CA ARG A 105 12.11 -2.41 -13.24
C ARG A 105 13.50 -1.97 -12.82
N VAL A 106 14.19 -2.84 -12.10
CA VAL A 106 15.59 -2.64 -11.73
C VAL A 106 16.43 -3.65 -12.48
N GLU A 107 17.51 -3.19 -13.09
CA GLU A 107 18.42 -4.06 -13.84
C GLU A 107 18.87 -5.24 -12.98
N GLY A 108 18.75 -6.45 -13.51
CA GLY A 108 19.04 -7.70 -12.78
C GLY A 108 17.90 -8.26 -11.92
N PHE A 109 16.86 -7.47 -11.63
CA PHE A 109 15.71 -7.88 -10.81
C PHE A 109 14.40 -7.46 -11.48
N GLU A 110 14.07 -8.07 -12.60
CA GLU A 110 12.87 -7.76 -13.36
C GLU A 110 11.99 -9.00 -13.57
N VAL A 111 10.70 -8.90 -13.25
CA VAL A 111 9.71 -9.93 -13.61
C VAL A 111 9.35 -9.76 -15.08
N ARG A 112 9.93 -10.62 -15.95
CA ARG A 112 9.78 -10.56 -17.42
C ARG A 112 8.53 -11.28 -17.91
N ASN A 113 8.01 -12.27 -17.17
CA ASN A 113 6.84 -13.04 -17.59
C ASN A 113 5.58 -12.14 -17.57
N PRO A 114 4.87 -11.95 -18.71
CA PRO A 114 3.73 -11.04 -18.81
C PRO A 114 2.58 -11.43 -17.87
N ASN A 115 2.29 -12.72 -17.73
CA ASN A 115 1.20 -13.21 -16.88
C ASN A 115 1.50 -12.93 -15.39
N THR A 116 2.72 -13.24 -14.95
CA THR A 116 3.15 -12.95 -13.57
C THR A 116 3.13 -11.45 -13.29
N ARG A 117 3.57 -10.63 -14.25
CA ARG A 117 3.55 -9.18 -14.13
C ARG A 117 2.12 -8.64 -14.04
N SER A 118 1.19 -9.17 -14.83
CA SER A 118 -0.23 -8.82 -14.76
C SER A 118 -0.84 -9.19 -13.40
N MET A 119 -0.55 -10.37 -12.88
CA MET A 119 -1.00 -10.78 -11.54
C MET A 119 -0.47 -9.85 -10.44
N LEU A 120 0.81 -9.50 -10.49
CA LEU A 120 1.41 -8.57 -9.53
C LEU A 120 0.80 -7.17 -9.63
N TYR A 121 0.51 -6.69 -10.85
CA TYR A 121 -0.16 -5.42 -11.08
C TYR A 121 -1.55 -5.40 -10.43
N TRP A 122 -2.38 -6.39 -10.70
CA TRP A 122 -3.70 -6.48 -10.10
C TRP A 122 -3.65 -6.66 -8.58
N ALA A 123 -2.71 -7.45 -8.07
CA ALA A 123 -2.48 -7.55 -6.63
C ALA A 123 -2.14 -6.18 -6.04
N HIS A 124 -1.25 -5.40 -6.69
CA HIS A 124 -0.87 -4.07 -6.22
C HIS A 124 -2.01 -3.05 -6.28
N VAL A 125 -2.86 -3.10 -7.29
CA VAL A 125 -3.99 -2.17 -7.45
C VAL A 125 -5.14 -2.47 -6.48
N VAL A 126 -5.42 -3.76 -6.22
CA VAL A 126 -6.55 -4.18 -5.37
C VAL A 126 -6.22 -4.09 -3.88
N THR A 127 -4.98 -4.40 -3.49
CA THR A 127 -4.60 -4.48 -2.06
C THR A 127 -4.73 -3.16 -1.30
N PRO A 128 -4.52 -1.95 -1.86
CA PRO A 128 -4.79 -0.70 -1.13
C PRO A 128 -6.25 -0.54 -0.72
N VAL A 129 -7.17 -0.93 -1.60
CA VAL A 129 -8.62 -0.88 -1.32
C VAL A 129 -8.98 -1.84 -0.19
N LEU A 130 -8.45 -3.06 -0.24
CA LEU A 130 -8.62 -4.04 0.83
C LEU A 130 -7.97 -3.58 2.15
N ALA A 131 -6.82 -2.92 2.07
CA ALA A 131 -6.14 -2.38 3.25
C ALA A 131 -6.97 -1.29 3.94
N VAL A 132 -7.57 -0.37 3.19
CA VAL A 132 -8.50 0.65 3.75
C VAL A 132 -9.69 -0.02 4.41
N TRP A 133 -10.33 -0.97 3.74
CA TRP A 133 -11.47 -1.71 4.28
C TRP A 133 -11.11 -2.45 5.57
N LEU A 134 -10.01 -3.21 5.59
CA LEU A 134 -9.54 -3.92 6.77
C LEU A 134 -9.10 -2.98 7.90
N TYR A 135 -8.54 -1.82 7.56
CA TYR A 135 -8.22 -0.80 8.56
C TYR A 135 -9.48 -0.29 9.26
N VAL A 136 -10.54 0.00 8.49
CA VAL A 136 -11.84 0.40 9.07
C VAL A 136 -12.39 -0.70 9.98
N LEU A 137 -12.40 -1.96 9.52
CA LEU A 137 -12.84 -3.09 10.35
C LEU A 137 -12.01 -3.25 11.62
N HIS A 138 -10.68 -3.09 11.50
CA HIS A 138 -9.78 -3.14 12.65
C HIS A 138 -10.08 -2.04 13.67
N ARG A 139 -10.39 -0.83 13.19
CA ARG A 139 -10.78 0.30 14.05
C ARG A 139 -12.15 0.08 14.71
N LEU A 140 -13.13 -0.42 13.97
CA LEU A 140 -14.48 -0.70 14.47
C LEU A 140 -14.52 -1.89 15.43
N ALA A 141 -13.58 -2.82 15.33
CA ALA A 141 -13.49 -3.94 16.28
C ALA A 141 -13.16 -3.49 17.72
N GLY A 142 -12.79 -2.22 17.89
CA GLY A 142 -12.53 -1.59 19.17
C GLY A 142 -11.14 -1.89 19.75
N PRO A 143 -10.79 -1.21 20.85
CA PRO A 143 -9.54 -1.39 21.58
C PRO A 143 -9.45 -2.74 22.29
#